data_4de394ea8f98c410db74217036d0f68f
#
_entry.id   4de394ea8f98c410db74217036d0f68f
#
_cell.length_a   1.000
_cell.length_b   1.000
_cell.length_c   1.000
_cell.angle_alpha   90.00
_cell.angle_beta   90.00
_cell.angle_gamma   90.00
#
_symmetry.space_group_name_H-M   'P 1'
#
loop_
_entity.id
_entity.type
_entity.pdbx_description
1 polymer ?
#
loop_
_entity_poly.entity_id
_entity_poly.type
_entity_poly.pdbx_seq_one_letter_code
_entity_poly.pdbx_strand_id
1 'polypeptide(L)'
;MLVKSYCAAVNGLEVTTVTVEVSLSRGVQYRLTGLGDEAVRESRDRISAALQYSGFKFPVADITINLAPANLRKEGSSFDLPLAIGILGASESIPQDHLKEYMLVGELSLDGTLQPIKGALPIAIRARAEHFKGLIVPAQNAREAAVVNNLDVYGMHNLFEVAQFLSDQTAPEPTFVDTRKEFYENQTHCEYDYADVRGQENVKRALEVAAAGGHNLIMVGPPGSGKSMMAKRLPSILPPLTLSESLETTQIHSIAGKLGKDVSLISQRPFRAPHHTISQVALVGGGTSPQPGEISLAHNGVLFCDELPEFNKTTLEVLRQPLEDRHISISRAKYSIDYPCSFMFVASMNPCPCGYYGDPTHHCVCTPGQIQRYMNKISGPLLDRIDIQCEISPVPFKDISKAAPGEPSANIRQRVIKAREIQAQRFKDYKGVHCNAQMSERMIHQFAEPSEAGIDLLRMAMEKLSLSARAYNRILKVARTIADLAGCEQVEPQHLAEAISYRSLDRGDWAERGL
;
A
#
# COMPACT_ATOMS: atom_id res chain seq x y z
N MET A 1 -16.13 -43.40 -3.83
CA MET A 1 -16.72 -42.48 -2.85
C MET A 1 -16.29 -41.07 -3.22
N LEU A 2 -17.17 -40.06 -3.14
CA LEU A 2 -16.84 -38.65 -3.46
C LEU A 2 -16.76 -37.86 -2.16
N VAL A 3 -15.59 -37.22 -1.91
CA VAL A 3 -15.34 -36.37 -0.76
C VAL A 3 -15.10 -34.93 -1.21
N LYS A 4 -15.55 -33.96 -0.41
CA LYS A 4 -15.36 -32.53 -0.66
C LYS A 4 -14.60 -31.89 0.50
N SER A 5 -13.55 -31.18 0.17
CA SER A 5 -12.89 -30.21 1.05
C SER A 5 -12.93 -28.82 0.41
N TYR A 6 -12.71 -27.78 1.19
CA TYR A 6 -12.84 -26.40 0.73
C TYR A 6 -11.54 -25.64 0.94
N CYS A 7 -11.16 -24.86 -0.06
CA CYS A 7 -10.02 -23.95 -0.01
C CYS A 7 -10.34 -22.65 -0.76
N ALA A 8 -9.36 -21.81 -0.97
CA ALA A 8 -9.52 -20.52 -1.62
C ALA A 8 -8.45 -20.26 -2.68
N ALA A 9 -8.84 -19.62 -3.77
CA ALA A 9 -7.96 -19.06 -4.77
C ALA A 9 -7.96 -17.54 -4.64
N VAL A 10 -6.77 -16.94 -4.51
CA VAL A 10 -6.57 -15.50 -4.42
C VAL A 10 -6.23 -14.96 -5.79
N ASN A 11 -7.02 -14.00 -6.27
CA ASN A 11 -6.81 -13.32 -7.54
C ASN A 11 -6.86 -11.79 -7.33
N GLY A 12 -5.72 -11.16 -7.14
CA GLY A 12 -5.67 -9.79 -6.65
C GLY A 12 -6.27 -9.69 -5.24
N LEU A 13 -7.19 -8.75 -5.02
CA LEU A 13 -7.91 -8.62 -3.75
C LEU A 13 -9.14 -9.55 -3.66
N GLU A 14 -9.55 -10.12 -4.76
CA GLU A 14 -10.68 -11.03 -4.80
C GLU A 14 -10.28 -12.44 -4.39
N VAL A 15 -11.08 -13.07 -3.54
CA VAL A 15 -10.92 -14.44 -3.11
C VAL A 15 -12.14 -15.24 -3.52
N THR A 16 -11.90 -16.35 -4.22
CA THR A 16 -12.95 -17.26 -4.64
C THR A 16 -12.77 -18.60 -3.94
N THR A 17 -13.85 -19.11 -3.34
CA THR A 17 -13.86 -20.44 -2.73
C THR A 17 -13.71 -21.50 -3.78
N VAL A 18 -12.81 -22.44 -3.55
CA VAL A 18 -12.56 -23.60 -4.42
C VAL A 18 -12.99 -24.85 -3.69
N THR A 19 -13.89 -25.61 -4.31
CA THR A 19 -14.25 -26.94 -3.84
C THR A 19 -13.28 -27.95 -4.43
N VAL A 20 -12.62 -28.70 -3.58
CA VAL A 20 -11.75 -29.82 -3.93
C VAL A 20 -12.59 -31.10 -3.83
N GLU A 21 -12.89 -31.70 -4.94
CA GLU A 21 -13.65 -32.94 -5.02
C GLU A 21 -12.69 -34.10 -5.30
N VAL A 22 -12.62 -35.06 -4.40
CA VAL A 22 -11.74 -36.24 -4.51
C VAL A 22 -12.57 -37.52 -4.62
N SER A 23 -12.31 -38.34 -5.64
CA SER A 23 -12.93 -39.63 -5.83
C SER A 23 -11.88 -40.72 -6.02
N LEU A 24 -12.05 -41.84 -5.31
CA LEU A 24 -11.21 -43.03 -5.44
C LEU A 24 -11.98 -44.14 -6.15
N SER A 25 -11.30 -44.81 -7.11
CA SER A 25 -11.79 -46.01 -7.82
C SER A 25 -10.65 -47.02 -8.02
N ARG A 26 -10.98 -48.19 -8.55
CA ARG A 26 -9.97 -49.23 -8.80
C ARG A 26 -9.01 -48.82 -9.89
N GLY A 27 -7.69 -48.85 -9.61
CA GLY A 27 -6.63 -48.48 -10.55
C GLY A 27 -5.41 -47.93 -9.85
N VAL A 28 -4.56 -47.18 -10.59
CA VAL A 28 -3.30 -46.59 -10.10
C VAL A 28 -3.04 -45.18 -10.69
N GLN A 29 -4.04 -44.60 -11.36
CA GLN A 29 -3.88 -43.34 -12.04
C GLN A 29 -4.17 -42.16 -11.11
N TYR A 30 -3.46 -41.06 -11.29
CA TYR A 30 -3.72 -39.78 -10.65
C TYR A 30 -4.14 -38.76 -11.71
N ARG A 31 -5.35 -38.22 -11.60
CA ARG A 31 -5.92 -37.25 -12.53
C ARG A 31 -6.36 -36.00 -11.76
N LEU A 32 -5.87 -34.85 -12.18
CA LEU A 32 -6.26 -33.55 -11.62
C LEU A 32 -6.88 -32.69 -12.71
N THR A 33 -8.09 -32.19 -12.47
CA THR A 33 -8.88 -31.34 -13.37
C THR A 33 -9.21 -30.01 -12.68
N GLY A 34 -9.63 -28.97 -13.45
CA GLY A 34 -10.07 -27.68 -12.90
C GLY A 34 -9.04 -26.56 -13.00
N LEU A 35 -8.22 -26.53 -14.07
CA LEU A 35 -7.27 -25.45 -14.38
C LEU A 35 -6.20 -25.17 -13.31
N GLY A 36 -5.66 -26.21 -12.68
CA GLY A 36 -4.46 -26.07 -11.84
C GLY A 36 -3.23 -25.69 -12.69
N ASP A 37 -2.38 -24.82 -12.15
CA ASP A 37 -1.08 -24.50 -12.73
C ASP A 37 -0.08 -25.65 -12.56
N GLU A 38 1.18 -25.44 -12.93
CA GLU A 38 2.25 -26.43 -12.81
C GLU A 38 2.48 -26.81 -11.33
N ALA A 39 2.50 -25.83 -10.42
CA ALA A 39 2.69 -26.07 -8.99
C ALA A 39 1.58 -26.95 -8.38
N VAL A 40 0.33 -26.73 -8.80
CA VAL A 40 -0.82 -27.57 -8.38
C VAL A 40 -0.73 -28.97 -8.98
N ARG A 41 -0.19 -29.13 -10.20
CA ARG A 41 0.00 -30.45 -10.83
C ARG A 41 1.11 -31.26 -10.19
N GLU A 42 2.18 -30.59 -9.76
CA GLU A 42 3.31 -31.19 -9.03
C GLU A 42 2.96 -31.56 -7.58
N SER A 43 1.82 -31.09 -7.05
CA SER A 43 1.39 -31.36 -5.68
C SER A 43 1.32 -32.84 -5.32
N ARG A 44 1.09 -33.73 -6.31
CA ARG A 44 1.03 -35.19 -6.10
C ARG A 44 2.25 -35.71 -5.37
N ASP A 45 3.46 -35.31 -5.81
CA ASP A 45 4.71 -35.86 -5.27
C ASP A 45 4.96 -35.31 -3.86
N ARG A 46 4.65 -34.01 -3.63
CA ARG A 46 4.71 -33.40 -2.29
C ARG A 46 3.73 -34.06 -1.34
N ILE A 47 2.47 -34.20 -1.74
CA ILE A 47 1.40 -34.83 -0.94
C ILE A 47 1.75 -36.29 -0.63
N SER A 48 2.21 -37.06 -1.63
CA SER A 48 2.58 -38.48 -1.42
C SER A 48 3.69 -38.62 -0.36
N ALA A 49 4.72 -37.80 -0.43
CA ALA A 49 5.80 -37.79 0.55
C ALA A 49 5.32 -37.33 1.93
N ALA A 50 4.56 -36.22 1.99
CA ALA A 50 4.03 -35.67 3.23
C ALA A 50 3.10 -36.65 3.97
N LEU A 51 2.24 -37.35 3.24
CA LEU A 51 1.38 -38.39 3.81
C LEU A 51 2.20 -39.53 4.44
N GLN A 52 3.19 -40.06 3.69
CA GLN A 52 4.05 -41.13 4.18
C GLN A 52 4.84 -40.71 5.43
N TYR A 53 5.39 -39.53 5.41
CA TYR A 53 6.16 -38.99 6.54
C TYR A 53 5.27 -38.75 7.77
N SER A 54 4.01 -38.36 7.56
CA SER A 54 3.01 -38.17 8.61
C SER A 54 2.37 -39.49 9.09
N GLY A 55 2.85 -40.64 8.65
CA GLY A 55 2.36 -41.98 9.08
C GLY A 55 1.13 -42.47 8.34
N PHE A 56 0.68 -41.80 7.31
CA PHE A 56 -0.44 -42.20 6.46
C PHE A 56 0.04 -42.97 5.22
N LYS A 57 -0.80 -43.86 4.68
CA LYS A 57 -0.52 -44.55 3.41
C LYS A 57 -1.12 -43.77 2.26
N PHE A 58 -0.32 -43.48 1.24
CA PHE A 58 -0.87 -42.98 -0.03
C PHE A 58 -1.71 -44.08 -0.68
N PRO A 59 -3.00 -43.87 -1.04
CA PRO A 59 -3.88 -44.90 -1.51
C PRO A 59 -3.45 -45.44 -2.89
N VAL A 60 -3.41 -46.78 -3.03
CA VAL A 60 -3.18 -47.44 -4.29
C VAL A 60 -4.52 -47.57 -5.02
N ALA A 61 -4.93 -46.50 -5.69
CA ALA A 61 -6.23 -46.39 -6.36
C ALA A 61 -6.13 -45.38 -7.53
N ASP A 62 -7.12 -45.40 -8.42
CA ASP A 62 -7.35 -44.29 -9.34
C ASP A 62 -7.86 -43.09 -8.53
N ILE A 63 -7.06 -42.05 -8.42
CA ILE A 63 -7.39 -40.82 -7.73
C ILE A 63 -7.81 -39.78 -8.77
N THR A 64 -9.08 -39.40 -8.75
CA THR A 64 -9.58 -38.31 -9.59
C THR A 64 -9.90 -37.10 -8.71
N ILE A 65 -9.27 -35.97 -8.99
CA ILE A 65 -9.46 -34.71 -8.27
C ILE A 65 -10.03 -33.66 -9.23
N ASN A 66 -11.05 -32.95 -8.79
CA ASN A 66 -11.62 -31.83 -9.50
C ASN A 66 -11.59 -30.56 -8.63
N LEU A 67 -11.04 -29.47 -9.15
CA LEU A 67 -11.01 -28.17 -8.51
C LEU A 67 -12.10 -27.27 -9.11
N ALA A 68 -13.23 -27.15 -8.45
CA ALA A 68 -14.35 -26.33 -8.90
C ALA A 68 -14.31 -24.91 -8.27
N PRO A 69 -14.66 -23.85 -9.03
CA PRO A 69 -15.16 -23.83 -10.41
C PRO A 69 -14.05 -23.98 -11.46
N ALA A 70 -14.35 -24.64 -12.59
CA ALA A 70 -13.36 -24.97 -13.61
C ALA A 70 -12.90 -23.76 -14.45
N ASN A 71 -13.62 -22.66 -14.44
CA ASN A 71 -13.29 -21.44 -15.18
C ASN A 71 -12.24 -20.55 -14.49
N LEU A 72 -11.95 -20.83 -13.21
CA LEU A 72 -10.95 -20.11 -12.43
C LEU A 72 -9.64 -20.88 -12.43
N ARG A 73 -8.53 -20.22 -12.74
CA ARG A 73 -7.19 -20.78 -12.62
C ARG A 73 -6.77 -20.83 -11.15
N LYS A 74 -6.23 -21.95 -10.71
CA LYS A 74 -5.69 -22.18 -9.37
C LYS A 74 -4.18 -22.16 -9.48
N GLU A 75 -3.56 -21.23 -8.78
CA GLU A 75 -2.11 -20.98 -8.83
C GLU A 75 -1.47 -21.18 -7.46
N GLY A 76 -0.27 -21.77 -7.47
CA GLY A 76 0.56 -21.94 -6.29
C GLY A 76 0.28 -23.19 -5.48
N SER A 77 1.08 -23.38 -4.44
CA SER A 77 1.15 -24.58 -3.61
C SER A 77 0.20 -24.59 -2.41
N SER A 78 -0.58 -23.51 -2.19
CA SER A 78 -1.54 -23.40 -1.06
C SER A 78 -2.68 -24.44 -1.09
N PHE A 79 -2.82 -25.15 -2.20
CA PHE A 79 -3.79 -26.22 -2.39
C PHE A 79 -3.32 -27.59 -1.87
N ASP A 80 -2.04 -27.74 -1.50
CA ASP A 80 -1.49 -29.03 -1.07
C ASP A 80 -2.25 -29.60 0.15
N LEU A 81 -2.51 -28.79 1.17
CA LEU A 81 -3.22 -29.20 2.36
C LEU A 81 -4.65 -29.68 2.06
N PRO A 82 -5.54 -28.92 1.39
CA PRO A 82 -6.90 -29.37 1.09
C PRO A 82 -6.93 -30.59 0.17
N LEU A 83 -5.95 -30.73 -0.74
CA LEU A 83 -5.80 -31.93 -1.59
C LEU A 83 -5.44 -33.16 -0.74
N ALA A 84 -4.45 -33.03 0.17
CA ALA A 84 -4.02 -34.12 1.06
C ALA A 84 -5.17 -34.56 1.98
N ILE A 85 -5.89 -33.63 2.60
CA ILE A 85 -7.03 -33.91 3.47
C ILE A 85 -8.18 -34.54 2.67
N GLY A 86 -8.44 -34.07 1.45
CA GLY A 86 -9.42 -34.69 0.55
C GLY A 86 -9.08 -36.17 0.20
N ILE A 87 -7.79 -36.45 -0.03
CA ILE A 87 -7.32 -37.84 -0.28
C ILE A 87 -7.48 -38.72 0.97
N LEU A 88 -7.09 -38.18 2.16
CA LEU A 88 -7.25 -38.88 3.45
C LEU A 88 -8.74 -39.20 3.74
N GLY A 89 -9.62 -38.23 3.51
CA GLY A 89 -11.07 -38.45 3.64
C GLY A 89 -11.62 -39.48 2.66
N ALA A 90 -11.18 -39.44 1.39
CA ALA A 90 -11.62 -40.39 0.36
C ALA A 90 -11.09 -41.81 0.60
N SER A 91 -9.93 -41.97 1.25
CA SER A 91 -9.37 -43.27 1.67
C SER A 91 -9.88 -43.75 3.03
N GLU A 92 -10.84 -43.04 3.63
CA GLU A 92 -11.39 -43.33 4.98
C GLU A 92 -10.32 -43.34 6.10
N SER A 93 -9.20 -42.67 5.85
CA SER A 93 -8.12 -42.51 6.87
C SER A 93 -8.48 -41.49 7.93
N ILE A 94 -9.39 -40.55 7.59
CA ILE A 94 -9.99 -39.56 8.52
C ILE A 94 -11.51 -39.50 8.29
N PRO A 95 -12.31 -39.09 9.31
CA PRO A 95 -13.75 -38.88 9.17
C PRO A 95 -14.04 -37.74 8.16
N GLN A 96 -15.21 -37.81 7.52
CA GLN A 96 -15.60 -36.81 6.51
C GLN A 96 -16.53 -35.71 7.05
N ASP A 97 -17.07 -35.92 8.24
CA ASP A 97 -18.17 -35.13 8.79
C ASP A 97 -17.79 -33.65 8.94
N HIS A 98 -16.57 -33.38 9.40
CA HIS A 98 -16.05 -32.02 9.65
C HIS A 98 -15.41 -31.32 8.44
N LEU A 99 -15.15 -32.04 7.33
CA LEU A 99 -14.47 -31.45 6.16
C LEU A 99 -15.24 -30.30 5.51
N LYS A 100 -16.56 -30.25 5.72
CA LYS A 100 -17.43 -29.19 5.18
C LYS A 100 -17.49 -27.94 6.07
N GLU A 101 -17.07 -28.07 7.31
CA GLU A 101 -17.15 -26.98 8.31
C GLU A 101 -15.97 -26.03 8.19
N TYR A 102 -14.83 -26.50 7.67
CA TYR A 102 -13.57 -25.76 7.67
C TYR A 102 -13.09 -25.47 6.26
N MET A 103 -12.58 -24.25 6.07
CA MET A 103 -11.76 -23.91 4.92
C MET A 103 -10.29 -24.24 5.25
N LEU A 104 -9.58 -24.85 4.30
CA LEU A 104 -8.21 -25.37 4.49
C LEU A 104 -7.28 -24.68 3.49
N VAL A 105 -6.16 -24.14 3.93
CA VAL A 105 -5.12 -23.60 3.04
C VAL A 105 -3.75 -23.84 3.65
N GLY A 106 -2.80 -24.27 2.82
CA GLY A 106 -1.42 -24.51 3.25
C GLY A 106 -0.62 -25.23 2.19
N GLU A 107 0.65 -24.88 2.08
CA GLU A 107 1.64 -25.58 1.29
C GLU A 107 2.29 -26.67 2.16
N LEU A 108 2.53 -27.85 1.59
CA LEU A 108 3.17 -28.96 2.28
C LEU A 108 4.63 -29.12 1.85
N SER A 109 5.52 -29.18 2.81
CA SER A 109 6.87 -29.74 2.62
C SER A 109 6.82 -31.27 2.56
N LEU A 110 7.88 -31.90 2.05
CA LEU A 110 7.94 -33.36 1.91
C LEU A 110 7.83 -34.11 3.24
N ASP A 111 8.22 -33.48 4.34
CA ASP A 111 8.11 -33.98 5.71
C ASP A 111 6.74 -33.75 6.37
N GLY A 112 5.77 -33.18 5.62
CA GLY A 112 4.43 -32.88 6.11
C GLY A 112 4.32 -31.55 6.88
N THR A 113 5.38 -30.76 7.00
CA THR A 113 5.35 -29.44 7.63
C THR A 113 4.57 -28.45 6.77
N LEU A 114 3.73 -27.61 7.38
CA LEU A 114 2.99 -26.54 6.73
C LEU A 114 3.84 -25.30 6.55
N GLN A 115 3.99 -24.85 5.33
CA GLN A 115 4.70 -23.63 4.96
C GLN A 115 3.75 -22.44 4.86
N PRO A 116 4.24 -21.21 5.16
CA PRO A 116 3.42 -20.00 5.13
C PRO A 116 2.90 -19.70 3.72
N ILE A 117 1.67 -19.20 3.67
CA ILE A 117 0.98 -18.80 2.44
C ILE A 117 0.87 -17.27 2.34
N LYS A 118 0.55 -16.78 1.14
CA LYS A 118 0.18 -15.38 0.90
C LYS A 118 -1.33 -15.23 0.91
N GLY A 119 -1.81 -14.07 1.39
CA GLY A 119 -3.23 -13.74 1.32
C GLY A 119 -4.09 -14.43 2.38
N ALA A 120 -3.55 -14.76 3.55
CA ALA A 120 -4.32 -15.40 4.62
C ALA A 120 -5.46 -14.51 5.15
N LEU A 121 -5.26 -13.20 5.26
CA LEU A 121 -6.31 -12.26 5.67
C LEU A 121 -7.48 -12.19 4.68
N PRO A 122 -7.31 -11.94 3.38
CA PRO A 122 -8.43 -11.97 2.44
C PRO A 122 -9.12 -13.35 2.37
N ILE A 123 -8.39 -14.46 2.54
CA ILE A 123 -8.97 -15.81 2.65
C ILE A 123 -9.87 -15.92 3.89
N ALA A 124 -9.42 -15.43 5.04
CA ALA A 124 -10.21 -15.42 6.27
C ALA A 124 -11.48 -14.56 6.13
N ILE A 125 -11.40 -13.40 5.48
CA ILE A 125 -12.57 -12.56 5.18
C ILE A 125 -13.59 -13.34 4.33
N ARG A 126 -13.13 -14.09 3.33
CA ARG A 126 -13.99 -14.93 2.48
C ARG A 126 -14.60 -16.08 3.25
N ALA A 127 -13.82 -16.80 4.06
CA ALA A 127 -14.31 -17.91 4.89
C ALA A 127 -15.44 -17.46 5.82
N ARG A 128 -15.28 -16.30 6.48
CA ARG A 128 -16.33 -15.70 7.31
C ARG A 128 -17.58 -15.34 6.49
N ALA A 129 -17.41 -14.73 5.32
CA ALA A 129 -18.53 -14.31 4.47
C ALA A 129 -19.36 -15.50 3.98
N GLU A 130 -18.76 -16.67 3.82
CA GLU A 130 -19.42 -17.94 3.45
C GLU A 130 -19.83 -18.79 4.65
N HIS A 131 -19.72 -18.24 5.88
CA HIS A 131 -20.19 -18.89 7.11
C HIS A 131 -19.50 -20.23 7.44
N PHE A 132 -18.23 -20.40 7.05
CA PHE A 132 -17.44 -21.50 7.57
C PHE A 132 -17.28 -21.37 9.08
N LYS A 133 -17.30 -22.51 9.79
CA LYS A 133 -17.06 -22.58 11.24
C LYS A 133 -15.65 -22.12 11.58
N GLY A 134 -14.68 -22.48 10.75
CA GLY A 134 -13.30 -22.07 10.96
C GLY A 134 -12.43 -22.16 9.70
N LEU A 135 -11.22 -21.62 9.87
CA LEU A 135 -10.17 -21.61 8.87
C LEU A 135 -8.92 -22.29 9.43
N ILE A 136 -8.40 -23.29 8.72
CA ILE A 136 -7.15 -23.97 9.06
C ILE A 136 -6.05 -23.43 8.14
N VAL A 137 -4.99 -22.85 8.77
CA VAL A 137 -3.86 -22.19 8.11
C VAL A 137 -2.54 -22.64 8.73
N PRO A 138 -1.40 -22.46 8.04
CA PRO A 138 -0.10 -22.59 8.68
C PRO A 138 0.03 -21.68 9.93
N ALA A 139 0.65 -22.18 10.99
CA ALA A 139 0.77 -21.46 12.26
C ALA A 139 1.33 -20.03 12.11
N GLN A 140 2.21 -19.80 11.14
CA GLN A 140 2.80 -18.49 10.85
C GLN A 140 1.78 -17.48 10.30
N ASN A 141 0.68 -17.94 9.70
CA ASN A 141 -0.40 -17.09 9.17
C ASN A 141 -1.58 -16.93 10.14
N ALA A 142 -1.57 -17.64 11.26
CA ALA A 142 -2.73 -17.69 12.15
C ALA A 142 -3.08 -16.31 12.73
N ARG A 143 -2.11 -15.51 13.17
CA ARG A 143 -2.34 -14.16 13.70
C ARG A 143 -2.91 -13.20 12.66
N GLU A 144 -2.40 -13.26 11.42
CA GLU A 144 -2.91 -12.48 10.28
C GLU A 144 -4.38 -12.81 9.99
N ALA A 145 -4.72 -14.10 9.92
CA ALA A 145 -6.09 -14.55 9.66
C ALA A 145 -7.05 -14.27 10.82
N ALA A 146 -6.58 -14.37 12.08
CA ALA A 146 -7.37 -14.17 13.29
C ALA A 146 -7.79 -12.71 13.55
N VAL A 147 -7.34 -11.75 12.71
CA VAL A 147 -7.89 -10.38 12.69
C VAL A 147 -9.39 -10.37 12.39
N VAL A 148 -9.88 -11.39 11.69
CA VAL A 148 -11.27 -11.50 11.25
C VAL A 148 -12.14 -12.02 12.39
N ASN A 149 -12.98 -11.16 12.94
CA ASN A 149 -13.92 -11.53 14.01
C ASN A 149 -14.99 -12.53 13.51
N ASN A 150 -15.50 -13.37 14.41
CA ASN A 150 -16.55 -14.37 14.14
C ASN A 150 -16.09 -15.44 13.13
N LEU A 151 -14.85 -15.86 13.21
CA LEU A 151 -14.28 -16.99 12.49
C LEU A 151 -13.22 -17.62 13.40
N ASP A 152 -13.33 -18.91 13.68
CA ASP A 152 -12.31 -19.63 14.42
C ASP A 152 -11.11 -19.93 13.51
N VAL A 153 -9.92 -19.46 13.89
CA VAL A 153 -8.70 -19.66 13.10
C VAL A 153 -7.76 -20.62 13.84
N TYR A 154 -7.43 -21.72 13.17
CA TYR A 154 -6.55 -22.75 13.70
C TYR A 154 -5.20 -22.72 12.98
N GLY A 155 -4.17 -22.30 13.69
CA GLY A 155 -2.78 -22.32 13.21
C GLY A 155 -2.17 -23.70 13.44
N MET A 156 -1.85 -24.42 12.37
CA MET A 156 -1.29 -25.77 12.42
C MET A 156 0.14 -25.80 11.90
N HIS A 157 0.97 -26.70 12.44
CA HIS A 157 2.38 -26.83 12.05
C HIS A 157 2.61 -27.89 10.99
N ASN A 158 1.79 -28.92 10.94
CA ASN A 158 1.98 -30.04 10.03
C ASN A 158 0.65 -30.76 9.68
N LEU A 159 0.71 -31.60 8.67
CA LEU A 159 -0.44 -32.38 8.17
C LEU A 159 -1.02 -33.31 9.24
N PHE A 160 -0.19 -33.91 10.10
CA PHE A 160 -0.63 -34.82 11.13
C PHE A 160 -1.52 -34.12 12.17
N GLU A 161 -1.15 -32.91 12.62
CA GLU A 161 -1.98 -32.09 13.53
C GLU A 161 -3.36 -31.79 12.91
N VAL A 162 -3.40 -31.43 11.62
CA VAL A 162 -4.67 -31.18 10.91
C VAL A 162 -5.53 -32.43 10.86
N ALA A 163 -4.94 -33.60 10.54
CA ALA A 163 -5.66 -34.86 10.49
C ALA A 163 -6.21 -35.27 11.86
N GLN A 164 -5.44 -35.10 12.95
CA GLN A 164 -5.89 -35.35 14.32
C GLN A 164 -7.05 -34.44 14.73
N PHE A 165 -6.96 -33.14 14.41
CA PHE A 165 -8.02 -32.18 14.68
C PHE A 165 -9.33 -32.55 13.96
N LEU A 166 -9.27 -32.85 12.67
CA LEU A 166 -10.43 -33.23 11.87
C LEU A 166 -11.01 -34.62 12.25
N SER A 167 -10.26 -35.40 13.04
CA SER A 167 -10.68 -36.70 13.57
C SER A 167 -11.14 -36.64 15.04
N ASP A 168 -11.36 -35.44 15.59
CA ASP A 168 -11.70 -35.20 17.00
C ASP A 168 -10.72 -35.82 18.02
N GLN A 169 -9.48 -36.10 17.59
CA GLN A 169 -8.43 -36.62 18.48
C GLN A 169 -7.75 -35.52 19.29
N THR A 170 -7.79 -34.28 18.80
CA THR A 170 -7.26 -33.09 19.45
C THR A 170 -8.26 -31.95 19.33
N ALA A 171 -8.27 -31.05 20.33
CA ALA A 171 -9.10 -29.85 20.34
C ALA A 171 -8.22 -28.62 20.64
N PRO A 172 -7.40 -28.15 19.67
CA PRO A 172 -6.60 -26.94 19.86
C PRO A 172 -7.51 -25.73 20.05
N GLU A 173 -7.04 -24.76 20.84
CA GLU A 173 -7.73 -23.49 20.99
C GLU A 173 -7.56 -22.65 19.71
N PRO A 174 -8.63 -21.97 19.24
CA PRO A 174 -8.51 -21.01 18.14
C PRO A 174 -7.54 -19.88 18.46
N THR A 175 -6.79 -19.43 17.48
CA THR A 175 -5.93 -18.27 17.63
C THR A 175 -6.77 -17.02 17.85
N PHE A 176 -6.54 -16.33 18.95
CA PHE A 176 -7.23 -15.11 19.31
C PHE A 176 -6.31 -13.89 19.12
N VAL A 177 -6.83 -12.83 18.50
CA VAL A 177 -6.17 -11.53 18.37
C VAL A 177 -7.15 -10.44 18.79
N ASP A 178 -6.79 -9.66 19.81
CA ASP A 178 -7.53 -8.45 20.15
C ASP A 178 -7.17 -7.34 19.15
N THR A 179 -7.83 -7.39 17.99
CA THR A 179 -7.58 -6.49 16.86
C THR A 179 -7.69 -5.01 17.25
N ARG A 180 -8.62 -4.65 18.13
CA ARG A 180 -8.78 -3.25 18.56
C ARG A 180 -7.63 -2.80 19.42
N LYS A 181 -7.27 -3.60 20.40
CA LYS A 181 -6.17 -3.30 21.33
C LYS A 181 -4.85 -3.16 20.58
N GLU A 182 -4.48 -4.15 19.78
CA GLU A 182 -3.24 -4.12 18.99
C GLU A 182 -3.22 -2.93 18.01
N PHE A 183 -4.34 -2.61 17.38
CA PHE A 183 -4.46 -1.50 16.45
C PHE A 183 -4.18 -0.15 17.12
N TYR A 184 -4.81 0.14 18.25
CA TYR A 184 -4.66 1.42 18.92
C TYR A 184 -3.32 1.58 19.64
N GLU A 185 -2.78 0.52 20.25
CA GLU A 185 -1.48 0.56 20.91
C GLU A 185 -0.34 0.84 19.91
N ASN A 186 -0.38 0.25 18.73
CA ASN A 186 0.67 0.39 17.73
C ASN A 186 0.58 1.70 16.89
N GLN A 187 -0.52 2.45 16.96
CA GLN A 187 -0.66 3.72 16.23
C GLN A 187 0.23 4.85 16.76
N THR A 188 0.59 4.81 18.02
CA THR A 188 1.33 5.90 18.68
C THR A 188 2.84 5.77 18.57
N HIS A 189 3.34 4.62 18.15
CA HIS A 189 4.78 4.35 18.10
C HIS A 189 5.36 4.78 16.76
N CYS A 190 5.96 5.98 16.71
CA CYS A 190 6.70 6.46 15.53
C CYS A 190 8.20 6.37 15.79
N GLU A 191 8.94 5.78 14.85
CA GLU A 191 10.41 5.64 14.91
C GLU A 191 11.13 6.99 14.80
N TYR A 192 10.53 7.96 14.08
CA TYR A 192 11.12 9.26 13.77
C TYR A 192 10.23 10.39 14.26
N ASP A 193 10.85 11.49 14.76
CA ASP A 193 10.17 12.69 15.23
C ASP A 193 10.74 13.95 14.57
N TYR A 194 9.89 14.95 14.28
CA TYR A 194 10.32 16.27 13.80
C TYR A 194 11.05 17.08 14.87
N ALA A 195 10.94 16.74 16.15
CA ALA A 195 11.73 17.34 17.22
C ALA A 195 13.26 17.20 17.00
N ASP A 196 13.67 16.13 16.30
CA ASP A 196 15.08 15.90 15.94
C ASP A 196 15.58 16.84 14.85
N VAL A 197 14.67 17.50 14.11
CA VAL A 197 15.00 18.38 12.98
C VAL A 197 15.12 19.81 13.45
N ARG A 198 16.34 20.34 13.40
CA ARG A 198 16.63 21.73 13.75
C ARG A 198 16.50 22.64 12.54
N GLY A 199 15.78 23.76 12.70
CA GLY A 199 15.50 24.69 11.60
C GLY A 199 14.55 24.11 10.55
N GLN A 200 14.65 24.61 9.31
CA GLN A 200 13.81 24.18 8.16
C GLN A 200 12.30 24.42 8.36
N GLU A 201 11.93 25.49 9.05
CA GLU A 201 10.53 25.75 9.41
C GLU A 201 9.61 25.85 8.19
N ASN A 202 10.10 26.44 7.08
CA ASN A 202 9.34 26.51 5.83
C ASN A 202 9.04 25.13 5.24
N VAL A 203 10.00 24.19 5.35
CA VAL A 203 9.83 22.81 4.84
C VAL A 203 8.89 22.04 5.75
N LYS A 204 9.03 22.17 7.08
CA LYS A 204 8.11 21.60 8.05
C LYS A 204 6.68 22.06 7.80
N ARG A 205 6.50 23.37 7.55
CA ARG A 205 5.21 23.96 7.23
C ARG A 205 4.64 23.41 5.92
N ALA A 206 5.44 23.30 4.85
CA ALA A 206 5.02 22.69 3.59
C ALA A 206 4.59 21.23 3.78
N LEU A 207 5.32 20.46 4.60
CA LEU A 207 4.98 19.05 4.92
C LEU A 207 3.72 18.95 5.80
N GLU A 208 3.51 19.87 6.74
CA GLU A 208 2.28 19.99 7.53
C GLU A 208 1.07 20.24 6.63
N VAL A 209 1.16 21.21 5.71
CA VAL A 209 0.10 21.50 4.73
C VAL A 209 -0.15 20.30 3.84
N ALA A 210 0.91 19.65 3.35
CA ALA A 210 0.82 18.47 2.53
C ALA A 210 0.11 17.31 3.28
N ALA A 211 0.48 17.06 4.54
CA ALA A 211 -0.14 16.04 5.39
C ALA A 211 -1.62 16.36 5.67
N ALA A 212 -1.93 17.63 5.96
CA ALA A 212 -3.29 18.07 6.24
C ALA A 212 -4.23 17.94 5.04
N GLY A 213 -3.76 18.24 3.83
CA GLY A 213 -4.58 18.19 2.61
C GLY A 213 -4.46 16.91 1.79
N GLY A 214 -3.49 16.03 2.10
CA GLY A 214 -3.13 14.87 1.27
C GLY A 214 -2.49 15.28 -0.05
N HIS A 215 -1.75 16.40 -0.06
CA HIS A 215 -1.13 16.97 -1.25
C HIS A 215 0.17 16.26 -1.63
N ASN A 216 0.38 16.09 -2.91
CA ASN A 216 1.65 15.63 -3.45
C ASN A 216 2.70 16.75 -3.34
N LEU A 217 3.94 16.37 -2.98
CA LEU A 217 4.99 17.34 -2.68
C LEU A 217 6.32 16.97 -3.31
N ILE A 218 7.06 17.95 -3.81
CA ILE A 218 8.45 17.81 -4.22
C ILE A 218 9.35 18.77 -3.45
N MET A 219 10.47 18.25 -2.97
CA MET A 219 11.52 19.00 -2.29
C MET A 219 12.73 19.20 -3.21
N VAL A 220 13.14 20.43 -3.43
CA VAL A 220 14.28 20.78 -4.26
C VAL A 220 15.36 21.45 -3.42
N GLY A 221 16.58 20.95 -3.48
CA GLY A 221 17.69 21.54 -2.72
C GLY A 221 18.99 20.79 -2.91
N PRO A 222 20.13 21.36 -2.45
CA PRO A 222 21.43 20.78 -2.63
C PRO A 222 21.61 19.45 -1.88
N PRO A 223 22.62 18.66 -2.23
CA PRO A 223 22.98 17.46 -1.49
C PRO A 223 23.22 17.78 -0.01
N GLY A 224 22.81 16.89 0.89
CA GLY A 224 22.98 17.08 2.34
C GLY A 224 22.01 18.08 3.01
N SER A 225 21.05 18.67 2.29
CA SER A 225 20.06 19.59 2.87
C SER A 225 18.98 18.93 3.74
N GLY A 226 18.97 17.59 3.87
CA GLY A 226 18.05 16.86 4.74
C GLY A 226 16.74 16.41 4.10
N LYS A 227 16.59 16.44 2.76
CA LYS A 227 15.37 16.07 2.03
C LYS A 227 14.82 14.69 2.43
N SER A 228 15.65 13.66 2.34
CA SER A 228 15.25 12.28 2.66
C SER A 228 14.96 12.10 4.16
N MET A 229 15.65 12.83 5.02
CA MET A 229 15.41 12.87 6.47
C MET A 229 14.02 13.45 6.79
N MET A 230 13.63 14.53 6.11
CA MET A 230 12.32 15.16 6.25
C MET A 230 11.20 14.24 5.76
N ALA A 231 11.40 13.60 4.59
CA ALA A 231 10.41 12.66 4.03
C ALA A 231 10.15 11.46 4.94
N LYS A 232 11.19 10.85 5.53
CA LYS A 232 11.06 9.70 6.44
C LYS A 232 10.25 10.01 7.70
N ARG A 233 10.19 11.29 8.12
CA ARG A 233 9.42 11.73 9.29
C ARG A 233 7.96 12.03 8.96
N LEU A 234 7.59 12.13 7.70
CA LEU A 234 6.23 12.48 7.29
C LEU A 234 5.15 11.56 7.88
N PRO A 235 5.33 10.23 7.98
CA PRO A 235 4.34 9.36 8.62
C PRO A 235 4.01 9.75 10.06
N SER A 236 4.94 10.37 10.81
CA SER A 236 4.73 10.78 12.20
C SER A 236 3.72 11.91 12.38
N ILE A 237 3.47 12.70 11.34
CA ILE A 237 2.50 13.81 11.37
C ILE A 237 1.21 13.50 10.58
N LEU A 238 1.14 12.39 9.85
CA LEU A 238 -0.08 11.98 9.17
C LEU A 238 -1.17 11.59 10.17
N PRO A 239 -2.46 11.76 9.80
CA PRO A 239 -3.56 11.25 10.60
C PRO A 239 -3.44 9.74 10.78
N PRO A 240 -3.84 9.16 11.92
CA PRO A 240 -3.83 7.72 12.11
C PRO A 240 -4.70 7.03 11.05
N LEU A 241 -4.40 5.76 10.75
CA LEU A 241 -5.28 4.94 9.92
C LEU A 241 -6.62 4.74 10.63
N THR A 242 -7.71 4.72 9.88
CA THR A 242 -8.96 4.12 10.36
C THR A 242 -8.84 2.59 10.31
N LEU A 243 -9.70 1.88 11.02
CA LEU A 243 -9.69 0.41 10.99
C LEU A 243 -9.96 -0.12 9.56
N SER A 244 -10.82 0.55 8.78
CA SER A 244 -11.10 0.20 7.39
C SER A 244 -9.88 0.38 6.50
N GLU A 245 -9.19 1.54 6.58
CA GLU A 245 -7.95 1.79 5.84
C GLU A 245 -6.86 0.78 6.22
N SER A 246 -6.77 0.42 7.50
CA SER A 246 -5.83 -0.57 8.02
C SER A 246 -6.08 -1.96 7.44
N LEU A 247 -7.33 -2.42 7.44
CA LEU A 247 -7.71 -3.71 6.85
C LEU A 247 -7.40 -3.77 5.36
N GLU A 248 -7.77 -2.74 4.60
CA GLU A 248 -7.50 -2.65 3.16
C GLU A 248 -6.00 -2.67 2.86
N THR A 249 -5.22 -1.88 3.61
CA THR A 249 -3.76 -1.85 3.49
C THR A 249 -3.15 -3.20 3.83
N THR A 250 -3.62 -3.84 4.90
CA THR A 250 -3.13 -5.16 5.34
C THR A 250 -3.42 -6.24 4.30
N GLN A 251 -4.59 -6.22 3.65
CA GLN A 251 -4.93 -7.16 2.57
C GLN A 251 -3.93 -7.07 1.41
N ILE A 252 -3.57 -5.85 0.97
CA ILE A 252 -2.60 -5.64 -0.10
C ILE A 252 -1.22 -6.22 0.29
N HIS A 253 -0.77 -5.95 1.52
CA HIS A 253 0.52 -6.45 2.01
C HIS A 253 0.52 -7.97 2.23
N SER A 254 -0.61 -8.54 2.65
CA SER A 254 -0.83 -9.97 2.79
C SER A 254 -0.65 -10.70 1.46
N ILE A 255 -1.33 -10.23 0.41
CA ILE A 255 -1.24 -10.78 -0.96
C ILE A 255 0.18 -10.66 -1.52
N ALA A 256 0.86 -9.54 -1.25
CA ALA A 256 2.25 -9.35 -1.63
C ALA A 256 3.24 -10.25 -0.85
N GLY A 257 2.81 -10.88 0.25
CA GLY A 257 3.69 -11.60 1.17
C GLY A 257 4.70 -10.68 1.87
N LYS A 258 4.28 -9.44 2.17
CA LYS A 258 5.09 -8.38 2.80
C LYS A 258 4.69 -8.05 4.23
N LEU A 259 3.80 -8.85 4.84
CA LEU A 259 3.52 -8.75 6.27
C LEU A 259 4.66 -9.36 7.08
N GLY A 260 5.05 -8.71 8.17
CA GLY A 260 5.99 -9.27 9.15
C GLY A 260 5.38 -10.49 9.86
N LYS A 261 6.22 -11.41 10.34
CA LYS A 261 5.77 -12.67 11.00
C LYS A 261 4.86 -12.45 12.20
N ASP A 262 5.03 -11.34 12.93
CA ASP A 262 4.29 -11.02 14.15
C ASP A 262 3.25 -9.90 13.96
N VAL A 263 3.06 -9.44 12.72
CA VAL A 263 2.12 -8.36 12.40
C VAL A 263 0.77 -8.96 12.02
N SER A 264 -0.23 -8.72 12.87
CA SER A 264 -1.63 -9.08 12.59
C SER A 264 -2.30 -8.05 11.67
N LEU A 265 -2.08 -6.76 11.94
CA LEU A 265 -2.71 -5.64 11.24
C LEU A 265 -1.72 -4.48 11.09
N ILE A 266 -1.68 -3.86 9.91
CA ILE A 266 -0.90 -2.64 9.68
C ILE A 266 -1.62 -1.48 10.36
N SER A 267 -1.04 -0.94 11.43
CA SER A 267 -1.58 0.17 12.23
C SER A 267 -1.00 1.54 11.87
N GLN A 268 0.14 1.56 11.17
CA GLN A 268 0.82 2.78 10.73
C GLN A 268 0.71 2.94 9.22
N ARG A 269 0.69 4.20 8.75
CA ARG A 269 0.69 4.48 7.31
C ARG A 269 1.98 4.00 6.66
N PRO A 270 1.92 3.18 5.61
CA PRO A 270 3.10 2.68 4.93
C PRO A 270 3.98 3.82 4.39
N PHE A 271 5.29 3.67 4.52
CA PHE A 271 6.27 4.52 3.86
C PHE A 271 7.09 3.66 2.89
N ARG A 272 6.88 3.86 1.59
CA ARG A 272 7.58 3.14 0.53
C ARG A 272 8.56 4.05 -0.16
N ALA A 273 9.82 3.64 -0.23
CA ALA A 273 10.90 4.43 -0.81
C ALA A 273 11.68 3.56 -1.82
N PRO A 274 11.14 3.31 -3.02
CA PRO A 274 11.84 2.53 -4.02
C PRO A 274 13.08 3.26 -4.52
N HIS A 275 14.15 2.50 -4.77
CA HIS A 275 15.37 3.04 -5.37
C HIS A 275 15.11 3.47 -6.81
N HIS A 276 15.82 4.49 -7.32
CA HIS A 276 15.62 5.02 -8.69
C HIS A 276 15.88 4.00 -9.80
N THR A 277 16.60 2.90 -9.53
CA THR A 277 16.84 1.79 -10.46
C THR A 277 15.68 0.79 -10.53
N ILE A 278 14.58 1.02 -9.82
CA ILE A 278 13.43 0.11 -9.82
C ILE A 278 12.88 -0.12 -11.22
N SER A 279 12.53 -1.35 -11.55
CA SER A 279 11.85 -1.66 -12.80
C SER A 279 10.39 -1.19 -12.79
N GLN A 280 9.83 -0.92 -13.97
CA GLN A 280 8.41 -0.56 -14.11
C GLN A 280 7.49 -1.63 -13.49
N VAL A 281 7.80 -2.92 -13.68
CA VAL A 281 7.02 -4.04 -13.12
C VAL A 281 7.08 -4.06 -11.58
N ALA A 282 8.24 -3.79 -11.00
CA ALA A 282 8.35 -3.73 -9.54
C ALA A 282 7.62 -2.52 -8.94
N LEU A 283 7.56 -1.40 -9.67
CA LEU A 283 6.86 -0.20 -9.23
C LEU A 283 5.33 -0.35 -9.34
N VAL A 284 4.83 -0.80 -10.50
CA VAL A 284 3.40 -0.93 -10.82
C VAL A 284 2.81 -2.21 -10.25
N GLY A 285 3.57 -3.27 -10.31
CA GLY A 285 3.12 -4.64 -10.11
C GLY A 285 3.05 -5.41 -11.43
N GLY A 286 2.84 -6.71 -11.33
CA GLY A 286 2.79 -7.59 -12.50
C GLY A 286 3.45 -8.93 -12.22
N GLY A 287 3.95 -9.56 -13.26
CA GLY A 287 4.47 -10.92 -13.24
C GLY A 287 3.55 -11.90 -13.95
N THR A 288 3.90 -13.19 -13.91
CA THR A 288 3.06 -14.28 -14.44
C THR A 288 1.78 -14.44 -13.63
N SER A 289 1.89 -14.33 -12.30
CA SER A 289 0.79 -14.12 -11.34
C SER A 289 0.86 -12.65 -10.90
N PRO A 290 -0.11 -11.80 -11.27
CA PRO A 290 -0.04 -10.36 -11.02
C PRO A 290 0.02 -10.04 -9.53
N GLN A 291 1.19 -9.59 -9.07
CA GLN A 291 1.43 -9.15 -7.69
C GLN A 291 1.37 -7.62 -7.59
N PRO A 292 0.93 -7.05 -6.46
CA PRO A 292 0.95 -5.61 -6.24
C PRO A 292 2.39 -5.08 -6.20
N GLY A 293 2.64 -3.92 -6.83
CA GLY A 293 3.93 -3.22 -6.81
C GLY A 293 4.04 -2.21 -5.68
N GLU A 294 5.16 -1.45 -5.66
CA GLU A 294 5.43 -0.43 -4.63
C GLU A 294 4.34 0.66 -4.56
N ILE A 295 3.70 0.97 -5.68
CA ILE A 295 2.57 1.91 -5.75
C ILE A 295 1.39 1.41 -4.91
N SER A 296 1.00 0.14 -5.08
CA SER A 296 -0.08 -0.46 -4.30
C SER A 296 0.31 -0.68 -2.84
N LEU A 297 1.58 -1.03 -2.57
CA LEU A 297 2.11 -1.17 -1.21
C LEU A 297 2.18 0.16 -0.44
N ALA A 298 2.19 1.30 -1.15
CA ALA A 298 2.09 2.63 -0.56
C ALA A 298 0.65 3.07 -0.25
N HIS A 299 -0.34 2.24 -0.54
CA HIS A 299 -1.76 2.56 -0.32
C HIS A 299 -2.02 3.03 1.11
N ASN A 300 -2.81 4.10 1.27
CA ASN A 300 -3.09 4.82 2.52
C ASN A 300 -1.83 5.35 3.24
N GLY A 301 -0.72 5.48 2.53
CA GLY A 301 0.56 5.91 3.07
C GLY A 301 1.29 6.90 2.15
N VAL A 302 2.61 6.76 2.10
CA VAL A 302 3.54 7.64 1.36
C VAL A 302 4.36 6.83 0.37
N LEU A 303 4.41 7.28 -0.88
CA LEU A 303 5.39 6.83 -1.88
C LEU A 303 6.45 7.93 -2.02
N PHE A 304 7.66 7.66 -1.56
CA PHE A 304 8.79 8.58 -1.61
C PHE A 304 9.74 8.20 -2.74
N CYS A 305 9.93 9.11 -3.70
CA CYS A 305 10.90 8.96 -4.78
C CYS A 305 12.06 9.94 -4.55
N ASP A 306 13.17 9.43 -4.02
CA ASP A 306 14.40 10.20 -3.85
C ASP A 306 15.13 10.33 -5.19
N GLU A 307 15.78 11.47 -5.44
CA GLU A 307 16.48 11.76 -6.69
C GLU A 307 15.58 11.55 -7.92
N LEU A 308 14.39 12.13 -7.92
CA LEU A 308 13.37 11.92 -8.96
C LEU A 308 13.87 11.96 -10.41
N PRO A 309 14.77 12.90 -10.84
CA PRO A 309 15.29 12.93 -12.22
C PRO A 309 16.21 11.75 -12.58
N GLU A 310 16.62 10.92 -11.62
CA GLU A 310 17.46 9.74 -11.88
C GLU A 310 16.64 8.47 -12.18
N PHE A 311 15.34 8.50 -11.94
CA PHE A 311 14.44 7.43 -12.37
C PHE A 311 14.35 7.38 -13.90
N ASN A 312 14.17 6.18 -14.44
CA ASN A 312 13.90 6.02 -15.85
C ASN A 312 12.59 6.76 -16.23
N LYS A 313 12.62 7.52 -17.33
CA LYS A 313 11.47 8.30 -17.81
C LYS A 313 10.20 7.45 -17.98
N THR A 314 10.32 6.25 -18.53
CA THR A 314 9.18 5.33 -18.69
C THR A 314 8.60 4.89 -17.35
N THR A 315 9.44 4.73 -16.32
CA THR A 315 9.03 4.40 -14.96
C THR A 315 8.31 5.56 -14.27
N LEU A 316 8.72 6.82 -14.55
CA LEU A 316 8.01 8.00 -14.01
C LEU A 316 6.65 8.22 -14.67
N GLU A 317 6.53 7.97 -15.97
CA GLU A 317 5.27 8.18 -16.71
C GLU A 317 4.13 7.28 -16.20
N VAL A 318 4.43 6.08 -15.67
CA VAL A 318 3.39 5.19 -15.15
C VAL A 318 2.77 5.69 -13.84
N LEU A 319 3.41 6.63 -13.12
CA LEU A 319 2.84 7.27 -11.92
C LEU A 319 1.66 8.19 -12.23
N ARG A 320 1.51 8.65 -13.47
CA ARG A 320 0.50 9.66 -13.86
C ARG A 320 -0.92 9.19 -13.61
N GLN A 321 -1.23 7.96 -13.99
CA GLN A 321 -2.57 7.40 -13.81
C GLN A 321 -2.88 7.13 -12.33
N PRO A 322 -2.04 6.43 -11.55
CA PRO A 322 -2.28 6.22 -10.12
C PRO A 322 -2.46 7.51 -9.30
N LEU A 323 -1.77 8.58 -9.67
CA LEU A 323 -1.89 9.88 -8.99
C LEU A 323 -3.24 10.57 -9.26
N GLU A 324 -3.91 10.26 -10.36
CA GLU A 324 -5.25 10.77 -10.68
C GLU A 324 -6.35 9.83 -10.20
N ASP A 325 -6.28 8.57 -10.65
CA ASP A 325 -7.38 7.60 -10.53
C ASP A 325 -7.38 6.88 -9.17
N ARG A 326 -6.25 6.90 -8.43
CA ARG A 326 -6.03 6.22 -7.14
C ARG A 326 -6.28 4.71 -7.17
N HIS A 327 -6.22 4.14 -8.34
CA HIS A 327 -6.19 2.71 -8.58
C HIS A 327 -5.23 2.40 -9.72
N ILE A 328 -4.77 1.17 -9.77
CA ILE A 328 -3.89 0.69 -10.83
C ILE A 328 -4.43 -0.63 -11.36
N SER A 329 -4.62 -0.68 -12.67
CA SER A 329 -5.10 -1.88 -13.37
C SER A 329 -3.92 -2.62 -14.00
N ILE A 330 -3.70 -3.85 -13.56
CA ILE A 330 -2.68 -4.73 -14.13
C ILE A 330 -3.38 -5.68 -15.09
N SER A 331 -3.34 -5.35 -16.40
CA SER A 331 -3.95 -6.17 -17.43
C SER A 331 -2.92 -7.08 -18.10
N ARG A 332 -3.25 -8.35 -18.24
CA ARG A 332 -2.53 -9.39 -18.98
C ARG A 332 -3.52 -10.15 -19.85
N ALA A 333 -3.04 -10.91 -20.81
CA ALA A 333 -3.90 -11.64 -21.77
C ALA A 333 -5.03 -12.47 -21.12
N LYS A 334 -4.86 -12.89 -19.86
CA LYS A 334 -5.81 -13.74 -19.12
C LYS A 334 -6.39 -13.13 -17.85
N TYR A 335 -5.90 -11.95 -17.41
CA TYR A 335 -6.26 -11.31 -16.14
C TYR A 335 -6.36 -9.81 -16.29
N SER A 336 -7.31 -9.21 -15.62
CA SER A 336 -7.33 -7.78 -15.29
C SER A 336 -7.58 -7.69 -13.79
N ILE A 337 -6.61 -7.15 -13.06
CA ILE A 337 -6.66 -7.00 -11.60
C ILE A 337 -6.48 -5.54 -11.27
N ASP A 338 -7.39 -5.02 -10.45
CA ASP A 338 -7.34 -3.64 -9.96
C ASP A 338 -6.87 -3.64 -8.52
N TYR A 339 -5.84 -2.82 -8.25
CA TYR A 339 -5.38 -2.55 -6.90
C TYR A 339 -5.63 -1.10 -6.53
N PRO A 340 -6.15 -0.80 -5.34
CA PRO A 340 -6.24 0.56 -4.85
C PRO A 340 -4.83 1.09 -4.56
N CYS A 341 -4.61 2.37 -4.83
CA CYS A 341 -3.34 3.03 -4.63
C CYS A 341 -3.51 4.51 -4.24
N SER A 342 -4.33 4.75 -3.23
CA SER A 342 -4.48 6.08 -2.65
C SER A 342 -3.29 6.38 -1.74
N PHE A 343 -2.27 7.03 -2.28
CA PHE A 343 -1.05 7.39 -1.55
C PHE A 343 -0.75 8.88 -1.70
N MET A 344 0.06 9.39 -0.80
CA MET A 344 0.68 10.72 -0.90
C MET A 344 2.02 10.57 -1.62
N PHE A 345 2.17 11.22 -2.77
CA PHE A 345 3.41 11.21 -3.51
C PHE A 345 4.36 12.29 -2.97
N VAL A 346 5.53 11.88 -2.54
CA VAL A 346 6.59 12.76 -2.09
C VAL A 346 7.83 12.49 -2.91
N ALA A 347 8.44 13.54 -3.44
CA ALA A 347 9.65 13.43 -4.23
C ALA A 347 10.74 14.34 -3.70
N SER A 348 11.99 13.99 -3.98
CA SER A 348 13.12 14.89 -3.77
C SER A 348 13.96 14.99 -5.04
N MET A 349 14.63 16.12 -5.23
CA MET A 349 15.58 16.30 -6.32
C MET A 349 16.63 17.36 -5.97
N ASN A 350 17.74 17.33 -6.69
CA ASN A 350 18.70 18.42 -6.67
C ASN A 350 18.28 19.51 -7.67
N PRO A 351 18.72 20.76 -7.52
CA PRO A 351 18.33 21.86 -8.42
C PRO A 351 19.01 21.79 -9.80
N CYS A 352 20.09 21.01 -9.93
CA CYS A 352 20.83 20.79 -11.17
C CYS A 352 21.70 19.53 -11.07
N PRO A 353 22.37 19.08 -12.13
CA PRO A 353 23.23 17.87 -12.09
C PRO A 353 24.36 17.93 -11.06
N CYS A 354 25.01 19.08 -10.83
CA CYS A 354 26.04 19.20 -9.79
C CYS A 354 25.43 19.39 -8.38
N GLY A 355 24.15 19.76 -8.28
CA GLY A 355 23.43 19.94 -7.03
C GLY A 355 23.49 21.32 -6.40
N TYR A 356 24.24 22.27 -6.96
CA TYR A 356 24.55 23.56 -6.29
C TYR A 356 23.97 24.79 -6.98
N TYR A 357 23.04 24.64 -7.92
CA TYR A 357 22.39 25.78 -8.54
C TYR A 357 21.54 26.55 -7.52
N GLY A 358 21.80 27.84 -7.36
CA GLY A 358 21.17 28.69 -6.35
C GLY A 358 21.71 28.51 -4.92
N ASP A 359 22.77 27.72 -4.71
CA ASP A 359 23.41 27.56 -3.40
C ASP A 359 24.28 28.79 -3.09
N PRO A 360 24.07 29.48 -1.95
CA PRO A 360 24.86 30.66 -1.60
C PRO A 360 26.32 30.37 -1.22
N THR A 361 26.65 29.08 -0.91
CA THR A 361 27.95 28.67 -0.40
C THR A 361 28.82 27.94 -1.40
N HIS A 362 28.20 27.35 -2.42
CA HIS A 362 28.90 26.56 -3.44
C HIS A 362 28.57 27.05 -4.85
N HIS A 363 29.60 27.19 -5.68
CA HIS A 363 29.43 27.64 -7.06
C HIS A 363 28.91 26.51 -7.96
N CYS A 364 27.81 26.76 -8.66
CA CYS A 364 27.28 25.85 -9.66
C CYS A 364 28.14 25.87 -10.93
N VAL A 365 28.58 24.71 -11.40
CA VAL A 365 29.38 24.55 -12.62
C VAL A 365 28.57 24.14 -13.84
N CYS A 366 27.25 24.00 -13.72
CA CYS A 366 26.37 23.56 -14.79
C CYS A 366 26.03 24.73 -15.74
N THR A 367 26.02 24.44 -17.02
CA THR A 367 25.52 25.40 -18.03
C THR A 367 23.98 25.45 -17.99
N PRO A 368 23.33 26.57 -18.40
CA PRO A 368 21.87 26.66 -18.46
C PRO A 368 21.23 25.50 -19.22
N GLY A 369 21.83 25.09 -20.35
CA GLY A 369 21.35 23.94 -21.14
C GLY A 369 21.46 22.59 -20.44
N GLN A 370 22.42 22.41 -19.51
CA GLN A 370 22.51 21.21 -18.67
C GLN A 370 21.42 21.21 -17.59
N ILE A 371 21.18 22.37 -16.96
CA ILE A 371 20.12 22.54 -15.96
C ILE A 371 18.76 22.24 -16.62
N GLN A 372 18.47 22.83 -17.76
CA GLN A 372 17.21 22.63 -18.49
C GLN A 372 17.01 21.16 -18.90
N ARG A 373 18.05 20.48 -19.40
CA ARG A 373 17.97 19.05 -19.74
C ARG A 373 17.70 18.19 -18.50
N TYR A 374 18.28 18.54 -17.37
CA TYR A 374 18.06 17.85 -16.09
C TYR A 374 16.61 18.00 -15.62
N MET A 375 16.08 19.22 -15.63
CA MET A 375 14.70 19.52 -15.27
C MET A 375 13.69 18.82 -16.20
N ASN A 376 13.98 18.79 -17.52
CA ASN A 376 13.12 18.15 -18.52
C ASN A 376 13.07 16.61 -18.45
N LYS A 377 13.89 15.97 -17.56
CA LYS A 377 13.72 14.55 -17.26
C LYS A 377 12.37 14.27 -16.60
N ILE A 378 11.84 15.23 -15.83
CA ILE A 378 10.50 15.17 -15.25
C ILE A 378 9.54 15.82 -16.27
N SER A 379 8.53 15.07 -16.69
CA SER A 379 7.55 15.62 -17.64
C SER A 379 6.65 16.68 -17.00
N GLY A 380 6.26 17.68 -17.79
CA GLY A 380 5.29 18.69 -17.34
C GLY A 380 4.01 18.07 -16.77
N PRO A 381 3.40 17.08 -17.44
CA PRO A 381 2.22 16.39 -16.92
C PRO A 381 2.42 15.70 -15.56
N LEU A 382 3.62 15.25 -15.21
CA LEU A 382 3.90 14.71 -13.87
C LEU A 382 4.05 15.84 -12.83
N LEU A 383 4.76 16.93 -13.17
CA LEU A 383 4.86 18.13 -12.34
C LEU A 383 3.50 18.76 -12.06
N ASP A 384 2.61 18.77 -13.06
CA ASP A 384 1.22 19.23 -12.90
C ASP A 384 0.44 18.45 -11.83
N ARG A 385 0.88 17.25 -11.43
CA ARG A 385 0.24 16.43 -10.38
C ARG A 385 0.85 16.61 -9.00
N ILE A 386 1.87 17.45 -8.91
CA ILE A 386 2.52 17.82 -7.64
C ILE A 386 1.95 19.17 -7.21
N ASP A 387 1.27 19.20 -6.06
CA ASP A 387 0.58 20.38 -5.56
C ASP A 387 1.53 21.38 -4.90
N ILE A 388 2.53 20.87 -4.15
CA ILE A 388 3.46 21.66 -3.33
C ILE A 388 4.89 21.44 -3.83
N GLN A 389 5.56 22.51 -4.13
CA GLN A 389 6.96 22.55 -4.55
C GLN A 389 7.74 23.38 -3.52
N CYS A 390 8.63 22.73 -2.77
CA CYS A 390 9.34 23.33 -1.65
C CYS A 390 10.84 23.38 -1.91
N GLU A 391 11.44 24.56 -1.82
CA GLU A 391 12.89 24.74 -1.89
C GLU A 391 13.50 24.56 -0.50
N ILE A 392 14.54 23.73 -0.40
CA ILE A 392 15.27 23.45 0.83
C ILE A 392 16.67 24.07 0.74
N SER A 393 16.99 24.98 1.62
CA SER A 393 18.33 25.55 1.75
C SER A 393 19.14 24.79 2.81
N PRO A 394 20.48 24.69 2.68
CA PRO A 394 21.33 24.15 3.73
C PRO A 394 21.17 24.94 5.03
N VAL A 395 21.11 24.24 6.17
CA VAL A 395 21.09 24.90 7.48
C VAL A 395 22.54 25.26 7.86
N PRO A 396 22.85 26.52 8.15
CA PRO A 396 24.19 26.92 8.59
C PRO A 396 24.62 26.18 9.85
N PHE A 397 25.89 25.80 9.95
CA PHE A 397 26.40 25.03 11.10
C PHE A 397 26.12 25.73 12.45
N LYS A 398 26.15 27.06 12.49
CA LYS A 398 25.82 27.86 13.69
C LYS A 398 24.40 27.61 14.17
N ASP A 399 23.47 27.42 13.24
CA ASP A 399 22.05 27.21 13.56
C ASP A 399 21.82 25.75 13.98
N ILE A 400 22.57 24.79 13.43
CA ILE A 400 22.49 23.36 13.85
C ILE A 400 23.00 23.21 15.29
N SER A 401 24.11 23.91 15.66
CA SER A 401 24.76 23.70 16.95
C SER A 401 24.05 24.41 18.13
N LYS A 402 23.32 25.49 17.86
CA LYS A 402 22.70 26.36 18.89
C LYS A 402 21.15 26.33 18.86
N ALA A 403 20.52 25.75 17.83
CA ALA A 403 19.07 25.72 17.73
C ALA A 403 18.44 24.84 18.82
N ALA A 404 17.34 25.30 19.37
CA ALA A 404 16.47 24.50 20.20
C ALA A 404 15.98 23.25 19.41
N PRO A 405 15.59 22.18 20.10
CA PRO A 405 14.88 21.07 19.45
C PRO A 405 13.71 21.59 18.60
N GLY A 406 13.43 20.91 17.50
CA GLY A 406 12.28 21.23 16.66
C GLY A 406 10.96 21.01 17.38
N GLU A 407 9.85 21.43 16.77
CA GLU A 407 8.53 21.12 17.27
C GLU A 407 8.26 19.62 17.22
N PRO A 408 7.74 19.00 18.32
CA PRO A 408 7.40 17.57 18.33
C PRO A 408 6.34 17.22 17.27
N SER A 409 6.53 16.09 16.61
CA SER A 409 5.56 15.55 15.62
C SER A 409 4.14 15.44 16.16
N ALA A 410 3.99 15.17 17.46
CA ALA A 410 2.68 15.07 18.12
C ALA A 410 1.85 16.36 18.01
N ASN A 411 2.49 17.53 18.17
CA ASN A 411 1.81 18.82 18.07
C ASN A 411 1.36 19.11 16.62
N ILE A 412 2.25 18.87 15.66
CA ILE A 412 1.95 19.03 14.22
C ILE A 412 0.82 18.07 13.85
N ARG A 413 0.89 16.82 14.29
CA ARG A 413 -0.15 15.79 14.04
C ARG A 413 -1.51 16.20 14.56
N GLN A 414 -1.59 16.82 15.73
CA GLN A 414 -2.85 17.33 16.28
C GLN A 414 -3.50 18.40 15.38
N ARG A 415 -2.70 19.35 14.85
CA ARG A 415 -3.22 20.36 13.90
C ARG A 415 -3.69 19.70 12.59
N VAL A 416 -2.92 18.74 12.09
CA VAL A 416 -3.28 17.97 10.90
C VAL A 416 -4.58 17.20 11.11
N ILE A 417 -4.76 16.54 12.27
CA ILE A 417 -5.99 15.80 12.59
C ILE A 417 -7.19 16.75 12.61
N LYS A 418 -7.09 17.90 13.28
CA LYS A 418 -8.18 18.93 13.31
C LYS A 418 -8.57 19.39 11.90
N ALA A 419 -7.59 19.68 11.05
CA ALA A 419 -7.86 20.06 9.66
C ALA A 419 -8.55 18.91 8.87
N ARG A 420 -8.17 17.66 9.12
CA ARG A 420 -8.80 16.48 8.50
C ARG A 420 -10.22 16.22 9.00
N GLU A 421 -10.51 16.51 10.25
CA GLU A 421 -11.86 16.44 10.80
C GLU A 421 -12.81 17.45 10.11
N ILE A 422 -12.34 18.68 9.86
CA ILE A 422 -13.07 19.68 9.07
C ILE A 422 -13.35 19.17 7.66
N GLN A 423 -12.34 18.56 7.00
CA GLN A 423 -12.49 17.99 5.67
C GLN A 423 -13.43 16.78 5.67
N ALA A 424 -13.35 15.90 6.66
CA ALA A 424 -14.25 14.75 6.80
C ALA A 424 -15.71 15.19 6.92
N GLN A 425 -15.98 16.25 7.69
CA GLN A 425 -17.31 16.83 7.81
C GLN A 425 -17.78 17.46 6.48
N ARG A 426 -16.90 18.18 5.78
CA ARG A 426 -17.15 18.81 4.48
C ARG A 426 -17.50 17.79 3.41
N PHE A 427 -16.82 16.65 3.38
CA PHE A 427 -16.94 15.63 2.34
C PHE A 427 -17.82 14.45 2.72
N LYS A 428 -18.56 14.53 3.82
CA LYS A 428 -19.40 13.45 4.34
C LYS A 428 -20.33 12.83 3.30
N ASP A 429 -20.89 13.66 2.41
CA ASP A 429 -21.84 13.25 1.38
C ASP A 429 -21.18 12.92 0.02
N TYR A 430 -19.85 12.99 -0.05
CA TYR A 430 -19.08 12.76 -1.27
C TYR A 430 -18.28 11.46 -1.19
N LYS A 431 -18.77 10.40 -1.85
CA LYS A 431 -18.11 9.09 -1.86
C LYS A 431 -16.70 9.18 -2.47
N GLY A 432 -15.70 8.60 -1.81
CA GLY A 432 -14.33 8.52 -2.31
C GLY A 432 -13.50 9.80 -2.18
N VAL A 433 -14.03 10.85 -1.53
CA VAL A 433 -13.30 12.10 -1.26
C VAL A 433 -13.08 12.22 0.24
N HIS A 434 -11.82 12.21 0.67
CA HIS A 434 -11.42 12.20 2.08
C HIS A 434 -10.55 13.41 2.47
N CYS A 435 -10.07 14.18 1.49
CA CYS A 435 -9.19 15.33 1.72
C CYS A 435 -9.24 16.34 0.56
N ASN A 436 -8.73 17.54 0.81
CA ASN A 436 -8.82 18.64 -0.15
C ASN A 436 -8.09 18.37 -1.47
N ALA A 437 -6.98 17.60 -1.46
CA ALA A 437 -6.29 17.23 -2.69
C ALA A 437 -7.18 16.42 -3.66
N GLN A 438 -8.22 15.77 -3.14
CA GLN A 438 -9.15 14.92 -3.92
C GLN A 438 -10.35 15.70 -4.49
N MET A 439 -10.51 16.98 -4.15
CA MET A 439 -11.62 17.78 -4.68
C MET A 439 -11.64 17.78 -6.21
N SER A 440 -12.82 17.55 -6.78
CA SER A 440 -13.09 17.79 -8.19
C SER A 440 -13.16 19.30 -8.47
N GLU A 441 -13.13 19.68 -9.75
CA GLU A 441 -13.23 21.08 -10.15
C GLU A 441 -14.51 21.75 -9.64
N ARG A 442 -15.64 21.05 -9.70
CA ARG A 442 -16.91 21.51 -9.11
C ARG A 442 -16.82 21.76 -7.62
N MET A 443 -16.12 20.89 -6.89
CA MET A 443 -15.95 21.03 -5.44
C MET A 443 -15.00 22.17 -5.08
N ILE A 444 -14.00 22.46 -5.93
CA ILE A 444 -13.11 23.62 -5.73
C ILE A 444 -13.92 24.90 -5.77
N HIS A 445 -14.80 25.08 -6.76
CA HIS A 445 -15.72 26.24 -6.85
C HIS A 445 -16.65 26.32 -5.64
N GLN A 446 -17.08 25.20 -5.08
CA GLN A 446 -17.99 25.20 -3.95
C GLN A 446 -17.33 25.48 -2.60
N PHE A 447 -16.09 24.98 -2.39
CA PHE A 447 -15.47 24.95 -1.05
C PHE A 447 -14.17 25.76 -0.95
N ALA A 448 -13.58 26.17 -2.07
CA ALA A 448 -12.31 26.90 -2.11
C ALA A 448 -12.39 28.21 -2.87
N GLU A 449 -13.60 28.77 -3.06
CA GLU A 449 -13.79 30.06 -3.72
C GLU A 449 -13.16 31.17 -2.86
N PRO A 450 -12.23 31.98 -3.44
CA PRO A 450 -11.58 33.06 -2.72
C PRO A 450 -12.48 34.30 -2.59
N SER A 451 -12.15 35.18 -1.63
CA SER A 451 -12.70 36.53 -1.56
C SER A 451 -12.32 37.36 -2.81
N GLU A 452 -13.00 38.48 -3.09
CA GLU A 452 -12.68 39.37 -4.21
C GLU A 452 -11.20 39.81 -4.19
N ALA A 453 -10.67 40.19 -3.02
CA ALA A 453 -9.26 40.53 -2.85
C ALA A 453 -8.32 39.32 -3.15
N GLY A 454 -8.78 38.11 -2.86
CA GLY A 454 -8.08 36.88 -3.20
C GLY A 454 -8.04 36.62 -4.70
N ILE A 455 -9.13 36.88 -5.42
CA ILE A 455 -9.20 36.76 -6.89
C ILE A 455 -8.21 37.73 -7.57
N ASP A 456 -8.12 38.97 -7.09
CA ASP A 456 -7.18 39.93 -7.64
C ASP A 456 -5.72 39.53 -7.41
N LEU A 457 -5.42 39.01 -6.22
CA LEU A 457 -4.08 38.47 -5.91
C LEU A 457 -3.73 37.29 -6.84
N LEU A 458 -4.68 36.35 -7.05
CA LEU A 458 -4.50 35.22 -7.96
C LEU A 458 -4.29 35.67 -9.40
N ARG A 459 -5.06 36.65 -9.89
CA ARG A 459 -4.91 37.21 -11.24
C ARG A 459 -3.50 37.77 -11.43
N MET A 460 -3.04 38.62 -10.51
CA MET A 460 -1.68 39.18 -10.55
C MET A 460 -0.60 38.08 -10.53
N ALA A 461 -0.80 37.04 -9.71
CA ALA A 461 0.15 35.93 -9.64
C ALA A 461 0.17 35.10 -10.94
N MET A 462 -1.00 34.81 -11.52
CA MET A 462 -1.14 34.07 -12.76
C MET A 462 -0.43 34.81 -13.91
N GLU A 463 -0.63 36.12 -14.04
CA GLU A 463 0.01 36.95 -15.06
C GLU A 463 1.53 37.06 -14.84
N LYS A 464 1.96 37.41 -13.62
CA LYS A 464 3.37 37.64 -13.29
C LYS A 464 4.23 36.37 -13.35
N LEU A 465 3.66 35.23 -12.96
CA LEU A 465 4.37 33.94 -12.87
C LEU A 465 4.05 33.02 -14.05
N SER A 466 3.26 33.47 -15.04
CA SER A 466 2.84 32.68 -16.21
C SER A 466 2.28 31.31 -15.86
N LEU A 467 1.44 31.25 -14.81
CA LEU A 467 0.90 30.00 -14.29
C LEU A 467 -0.22 29.46 -15.20
N SER A 468 -0.32 28.13 -15.29
CA SER A 468 -1.35 27.45 -16.07
C SER A 468 -2.70 27.41 -15.33
N ALA A 469 -3.82 27.16 -16.04
CA ALA A 469 -5.13 26.92 -15.44
C ALA A 469 -5.13 25.72 -14.45
N ARG A 470 -4.29 24.73 -14.69
CA ARG A 470 -4.11 23.61 -13.74
C ARG A 470 -3.44 24.06 -12.45
N ALA A 471 -2.45 24.95 -12.53
CA ALA A 471 -1.82 25.55 -11.36
C ALA A 471 -2.83 26.34 -10.51
N TYR A 472 -3.77 27.05 -11.14
CA TYR A 472 -4.87 27.74 -10.46
C TYR A 472 -5.67 26.80 -9.56
N ASN A 473 -6.16 25.68 -10.07
CA ASN A 473 -6.92 24.71 -9.29
C ASN A 473 -6.08 24.10 -8.14
N ARG A 474 -4.77 23.88 -8.37
CA ARG A 474 -3.86 23.38 -7.31
C ARG A 474 -3.67 24.40 -6.20
N ILE A 475 -3.45 25.66 -6.55
CA ILE A 475 -3.32 26.75 -5.56
C ILE A 475 -4.58 26.82 -4.69
N LEU A 476 -5.78 26.74 -5.28
CA LEU A 476 -7.03 26.78 -4.52
C LEU A 476 -7.17 25.60 -3.55
N LYS A 477 -6.82 24.37 -3.97
CA LYS A 477 -6.84 23.20 -3.09
C LYS A 477 -5.88 23.36 -1.90
N VAL A 478 -4.67 23.86 -2.15
CA VAL A 478 -3.66 24.10 -1.11
C VAL A 478 -4.11 25.25 -0.20
N ALA A 479 -4.60 26.36 -0.76
CA ALA A 479 -5.11 27.49 0.02
C ALA A 479 -6.28 27.09 0.93
N ARG A 480 -7.20 26.23 0.44
CA ARG A 480 -8.27 25.67 1.28
C ARG A 480 -7.71 24.86 2.45
N THR A 481 -6.65 24.09 2.23
CA THR A 481 -6.00 23.33 3.29
C THR A 481 -5.33 24.24 4.33
N ILE A 482 -4.68 25.30 3.87
CA ILE A 482 -4.06 26.30 4.77
C ILE A 482 -5.15 26.98 5.62
N ALA A 483 -6.29 27.32 5.01
CA ALA A 483 -7.42 27.89 5.72
C ALA A 483 -8.03 26.91 6.74
N ASP A 484 -8.11 25.60 6.41
CA ASP A 484 -8.56 24.57 7.37
C ASP A 484 -7.60 24.44 8.56
N LEU A 485 -6.28 24.50 8.33
CA LEU A 485 -5.27 24.52 9.40
C LEU A 485 -5.37 25.77 10.29
N ALA A 486 -5.78 26.90 9.71
CA ALA A 486 -6.04 28.14 10.43
C ALA A 486 -7.41 28.17 11.11
N GLY A 487 -8.30 27.19 10.87
CA GLY A 487 -9.66 27.17 11.36
C GLY A 487 -10.59 28.21 10.71
N CYS A 488 -10.25 28.69 9.50
CA CYS A 488 -11.03 29.69 8.78
C CYS A 488 -12.03 29.05 7.83
N GLU A 489 -13.27 29.56 7.83
CA GLU A 489 -14.30 29.06 6.91
C GLU A 489 -14.06 29.49 5.46
N GLN A 490 -13.51 30.70 5.26
CA GLN A 490 -13.23 31.26 3.93
C GLN A 490 -11.73 31.24 3.60
N VAL A 491 -11.44 31.20 2.30
CA VAL A 491 -10.07 31.29 1.81
C VAL A 491 -9.68 32.77 1.70
N GLU A 492 -8.86 33.24 2.64
CA GLU A 492 -8.38 34.60 2.74
C GLU A 492 -7.14 34.85 1.86
N PRO A 493 -6.82 36.12 1.49
CA PRO A 493 -5.63 36.43 0.67
C PRO A 493 -4.30 35.90 1.23
N GLN A 494 -4.15 35.85 2.55
CA GLN A 494 -2.95 35.28 3.20
C GLN A 494 -2.78 33.79 2.91
N HIS A 495 -3.87 33.00 2.87
CA HIS A 495 -3.83 31.58 2.55
C HIS A 495 -3.43 31.34 1.09
N LEU A 496 -3.88 32.22 0.20
CA LEU A 496 -3.51 32.21 -1.20
C LEU A 496 -2.04 32.60 -1.41
N ALA A 497 -1.55 33.62 -0.71
CA ALA A 497 -0.16 34.03 -0.79
C ALA A 497 0.79 32.90 -0.39
N GLU A 498 0.48 32.19 0.72
CA GLU A 498 1.23 30.99 1.13
C GLU A 498 1.15 29.90 0.05
N ALA A 499 -0.03 29.58 -0.47
CA ALA A 499 -0.22 28.55 -1.50
C ALA A 499 0.52 28.88 -2.82
N ILE A 500 0.55 30.15 -3.24
CA ILE A 500 1.28 30.62 -4.43
C ILE A 500 2.79 30.43 -4.23
N SER A 501 3.31 30.63 -3.01
CA SER A 501 4.74 30.45 -2.71
C SER A 501 5.22 29.01 -2.95
N TYR A 502 4.32 28.03 -2.88
CA TYR A 502 4.60 26.62 -3.14
C TYR A 502 4.59 26.23 -4.61
N ARG A 503 4.59 27.20 -5.55
CA ARG A 503 4.64 26.94 -7.01
C ARG A 503 5.94 27.46 -7.64
N SER A 504 7.05 27.21 -6.99
CA SER A 504 8.35 27.77 -7.39
C SER A 504 8.89 27.21 -8.70
N LEU A 505 8.61 25.94 -9.05
CA LEU A 505 9.10 25.30 -10.27
C LEU A 505 8.27 25.64 -11.53
N ASP A 506 7.04 26.13 -11.37
CA ASP A 506 6.15 26.48 -12.48
C ASP A 506 6.57 27.79 -13.16
N ARG A 507 7.45 28.56 -12.53
CA ARG A 507 7.98 29.80 -13.13
C ARG A 507 8.85 29.43 -14.33
N GLY A 508 8.52 29.96 -15.51
CA GLY A 508 9.05 29.55 -16.82
C GLY A 508 10.57 29.54 -16.99
N ASP A 509 11.33 30.20 -16.10
CA ASP A 509 12.77 30.42 -16.26
C ASP A 509 13.58 29.88 -15.09
N TRP A 510 13.36 28.61 -14.72
CA TRP A 510 14.17 27.99 -13.64
C TRP A 510 15.68 28.10 -13.93
N ALA A 511 16.09 27.92 -15.19
CA ALA A 511 17.49 27.99 -15.61
C ALA A 511 18.05 29.44 -15.64
N GLU A 512 17.21 30.47 -15.62
CA GLU A 512 17.60 31.89 -15.74
C GLU A 512 17.63 32.62 -14.39
N ARG A 513 17.19 31.98 -13.30
CA ARG A 513 17.14 32.60 -11.95
C ARG A 513 18.50 32.93 -11.31
N GLY A 514 19.59 32.57 -11.94
CA GLY A 514 20.95 32.72 -11.43
C GLY A 514 21.86 33.62 -12.26
N LEU A 515 21.30 34.41 -13.18
CA LEU A 515 22.05 35.40 -13.98
C LEU A 515 21.83 36.80 -13.45
#